data_d2c1e301e265341703f19c6bd699ec51
#
_entry.id   d2c1e301e265341703f19c6bd699ec51
#
_cell.length_a   1.000
_cell.length_b   1.000
_cell.length_c   1.000
_cell.angle_alpha   90.00
_cell.angle_beta   90.00
_cell.angle_gamma   90.00
#
_symmetry.space_group_name_H-M   'P 1'
#
loop_
_entity.id
_entity.type
_entity.pdbx_description
1 polymer ?
#
loop_
_entity_poly.entity_id
_entity_poly.type
_entity_poly.pdbx_seq_one_letter_code
_entity_poly.pdbx_strand_id
1 'polypeptide(L)'
;MRPHGQTKLGFFPLPVPEAKRLKNCLAFASKFSAIDPCVGDGVAFTQLLHGVTAHRYGIEIDANRVEQARALGIETLQANTMDVRCPAEAVSLLYLNPPYDWESGDSNNQRLELVFLEHCYRWLKAGGVLLFVIPQLRLAKCARLLSEHFTELRVFRLTDPACLQYKQIVVLARRRKRHSKISDAVLLDGVRYLEALATKSELDPLGDCLEVRYEVPASEPVVLTHGGIPLDEVEDLLLESAAYRQASRVLLPKLNDVKGRPLTPLHGGHVGLLCTAGMLNGVFGEGENRHIAHWRSVKFTDHWEEEEEDGTKILHDRERFSHELTLVFANGKTQILTHEKKEGE
;
A
#
# COMPACT_ATOMS: atom_id res chain seq x y z
N MET A 1 9.57 8.04 -13.97
CA MET A 1 10.42 7.34 -12.99
C MET A 1 9.68 7.28 -11.67
N ARG A 2 9.32 6.11 -11.16
CA ARG A 2 8.72 5.99 -9.82
C ARG A 2 9.84 6.20 -8.80
N PRO A 3 9.69 7.05 -7.78
CA PRO A 3 10.69 7.17 -6.72
C PRO A 3 10.79 5.81 -6.00
N HIS A 4 11.93 5.17 -6.09
CA HIS A 4 12.19 3.91 -5.41
C HIS A 4 12.14 4.13 -3.89
N GLY A 5 11.30 3.40 -3.18
CA GLY A 5 11.29 3.27 -1.72
C GLY A 5 10.08 3.83 -0.97
N GLN A 6 9.39 4.87 -1.46
CA GLN A 6 8.21 5.43 -0.76
C GLN A 6 6.86 4.86 -1.26
N THR A 7 6.86 4.09 -2.34
CA THR A 7 5.65 3.61 -3.02
C THR A 7 5.29 2.15 -2.72
N LYS A 8 5.92 1.51 -1.74
CA LYS A 8 5.52 0.16 -1.34
C LYS A 8 4.08 0.21 -0.82
N LEU A 9 3.17 -0.51 -1.48
CA LEU A 9 1.75 -0.57 -1.16
C LEU A 9 0.99 0.78 -1.31
N GLY A 10 1.43 1.68 -2.22
CA GLY A 10 0.71 2.94 -2.48
C GLY A 10 0.72 3.93 -1.31
N PHE A 11 1.71 3.85 -0.43
CA PHE A 11 1.84 4.73 0.73
C PHE A 11 2.28 6.15 0.32
N PHE A 12 1.42 7.14 0.58
CA PHE A 12 1.66 8.58 0.36
C PHE A 12 1.37 9.34 1.65
N PRO A 13 2.36 9.45 2.55
CA PRO A 13 2.15 10.11 3.83
C PRO A 13 1.82 11.59 3.66
N LEU A 14 0.87 12.08 4.44
CA LEU A 14 0.58 13.52 4.48
C LEU A 14 1.73 14.26 5.18
N PRO A 15 2.31 15.31 4.56
CA PRO A 15 3.35 16.10 5.18
C PRO A 15 2.92 16.74 6.51
N VAL A 16 3.84 16.81 7.47
CA VAL A 16 3.58 17.38 8.80
C VAL A 16 3.00 18.81 8.76
N PRO A 17 3.45 19.72 7.88
CA PRO A 17 2.85 21.05 7.78
C PRO A 17 1.35 21.01 7.41
N GLU A 18 0.97 20.12 6.47
CA GLU A 18 -0.43 19.97 6.07
C GLU A 18 -1.27 19.35 7.20
N ALA A 19 -0.74 18.38 7.94
CA ALA A 19 -1.41 17.81 9.11
C ALA A 19 -1.67 18.89 10.21
N LYS A 20 -0.72 19.82 10.40
CA LYS A 20 -0.90 20.98 11.30
C LYS A 20 -2.02 21.90 10.84
N ARG A 21 -2.08 22.23 9.54
CA ARG A 21 -3.18 23.05 8.99
C ARG A 21 -4.52 22.38 9.16
N LEU A 22 -4.62 21.07 8.89
CA LEU A 22 -5.83 20.29 9.11
C LEU A 22 -6.27 20.33 10.58
N LYS A 23 -5.34 20.19 11.52
CA LYS A 23 -5.65 20.31 12.94
C LYS A 23 -6.29 21.67 13.28
N ASN A 24 -5.77 22.76 12.69
CA ASN A 24 -6.29 24.11 12.94
C ASN A 24 -7.71 24.30 12.37
N CYS A 25 -8.15 23.44 11.44
CA CYS A 25 -9.52 23.44 10.95
C CYS A 25 -10.51 22.75 11.90
N LEU A 26 -10.04 22.16 13.01
CA LEU A 26 -10.83 21.36 13.94
C LEU A 26 -10.93 22.04 15.29
N ALA A 27 -12.08 21.83 15.95
CA ALA A 27 -12.27 22.06 17.37
C ALA A 27 -12.63 20.71 18.01
N PHE A 28 -12.01 20.37 19.12
CA PHE A 28 -12.13 19.05 19.72
C PHE A 28 -12.91 19.08 21.03
N ALA A 29 -13.80 18.12 21.21
CA ALA A 29 -14.39 17.83 22.52
C ALA A 29 -13.31 17.28 23.49
N SER A 30 -13.67 17.21 24.78
CA SER A 30 -12.72 16.79 25.83
C SER A 30 -12.23 15.35 25.70
N LYS A 31 -13.07 14.45 25.18
CA LYS A 31 -12.75 13.05 24.93
C LYS A 31 -13.50 12.57 23.69
N PHE A 32 -12.81 11.90 22.79
CA PHE A 32 -13.40 11.33 21.58
C PHE A 32 -12.55 10.22 21.02
N SER A 33 -13.12 9.42 20.11
CA SER A 33 -12.43 8.39 19.35
C SER A 33 -12.16 8.87 17.93
N ALA A 34 -10.92 8.71 17.49
CA ALA A 34 -10.45 9.02 16.15
C ALA A 34 -9.85 7.77 15.51
N ILE A 35 -10.07 7.59 14.23
CA ILE A 35 -9.53 6.43 13.47
C ILE A 35 -8.89 6.87 12.16
N ASP A 36 -7.78 6.21 11.84
CA ASP A 36 -7.14 6.22 10.53
C ASP A 36 -7.07 4.79 9.98
N PRO A 37 -7.92 4.44 9.00
CA PRO A 37 -7.95 3.10 8.40
C PRO A 37 -6.74 2.75 7.54
N CYS A 38 -5.82 3.70 7.31
CA CYS A 38 -4.60 3.53 6.52
C CYS A 38 -3.45 4.27 7.20
N VAL A 39 -3.24 3.99 8.50
CA VAL A 39 -2.46 4.85 9.39
C VAL A 39 -0.98 5.00 8.98
N GLY A 40 -0.47 4.07 8.19
CA GLY A 40 0.94 4.09 7.80
C GLY A 40 1.87 4.07 9.00
N ASP A 41 2.87 4.94 8.99
CA ASP A 41 3.81 5.13 10.11
C ASP A 41 3.20 5.91 11.30
N GLY A 42 1.98 6.43 11.19
CA GLY A 42 1.26 7.16 12.23
C GLY A 42 1.68 8.61 12.42
N VAL A 43 2.69 9.11 11.71
CA VAL A 43 3.24 10.47 11.92
C VAL A 43 2.20 11.55 11.63
N ALA A 44 1.51 11.49 10.50
CA ALA A 44 0.49 12.46 10.10
C ALA A 44 -0.68 12.48 11.08
N PHE A 45 -1.17 11.31 11.47
CA PHE A 45 -2.28 11.17 12.41
C PHE A 45 -1.92 11.65 13.83
N THR A 46 -0.70 11.36 14.28
CA THR A 46 -0.18 11.88 15.55
C THR A 46 -0.06 13.40 15.52
N GLN A 47 0.41 13.97 14.42
CA GLN A 47 0.51 15.43 14.28
C GLN A 47 -0.86 16.11 14.25
N LEU A 48 -1.84 15.51 13.58
CA LEU A 48 -3.25 15.98 13.57
C LEU A 48 -3.84 16.03 14.98
N LEU A 49 -3.51 15.07 15.83
CA LEU A 49 -4.02 14.93 17.19
C LEU A 49 -3.02 15.38 18.28
N HIS A 50 -1.97 16.10 17.90
CA HIS A 50 -0.95 16.56 18.87
C HIS A 50 -1.57 17.47 19.94
N GLY A 51 -1.32 17.15 21.22
CA GLY A 51 -1.87 17.92 22.37
C GLY A 51 -3.37 17.78 22.56
N VAL A 52 -4.01 16.77 21.94
CA VAL A 52 -5.45 16.50 22.05
C VAL A 52 -5.67 15.17 22.75
N THR A 53 -6.61 15.12 23.70
CA THR A 53 -6.97 13.87 24.38
C THR A 53 -7.97 13.09 23.55
N ALA A 54 -7.51 12.02 22.92
CA ALA A 54 -8.32 11.16 22.05
C ALA A 54 -7.91 9.70 22.20
N HIS A 55 -8.87 8.80 22.05
CA HIS A 55 -8.61 7.39 21.76
C HIS A 55 -8.26 7.29 20.28
N ARG A 56 -7.04 6.83 19.98
CA ARG A 56 -6.45 6.84 18.63
C ARG A 56 -6.36 5.41 18.11
N TYR A 57 -7.07 5.14 17.04
CA TYR A 57 -7.10 3.83 16.39
C TYR A 57 -6.48 3.92 15.01
N GLY A 58 -5.69 2.90 14.65
CA GLY A 58 -5.07 2.76 13.34
C GLY A 58 -5.27 1.36 12.77
N ILE A 59 -5.31 1.26 11.44
CA ILE A 59 -5.25 -0.01 10.73
C ILE A 59 -4.14 0.12 9.68
N GLU A 60 -3.25 -0.85 9.61
CA GLU A 60 -2.15 -0.89 8.65
C GLU A 60 -1.81 -2.35 8.33
N ILE A 61 -1.44 -2.61 7.08
CA ILE A 61 -1.12 -3.95 6.61
C ILE A 61 0.39 -4.28 6.74
N ASP A 62 1.26 -3.27 6.67
CA ASP A 62 2.71 -3.44 6.76
C ASP A 62 3.15 -3.50 8.24
N ALA A 63 3.74 -4.63 8.66
CA ALA A 63 4.15 -4.87 10.03
C ALA A 63 5.11 -3.80 10.58
N ASN A 64 6.07 -3.33 9.77
CA ASN A 64 7.03 -2.33 10.22
C ASN A 64 6.35 -0.98 10.50
N ARG A 65 5.38 -0.59 9.68
CA ARG A 65 4.59 0.64 9.90
C ARG A 65 3.66 0.50 11.09
N VAL A 66 3.08 -0.68 11.31
CA VAL A 66 2.29 -0.96 12.52
C VAL A 66 3.11 -0.70 13.79
N GLU A 67 4.32 -1.21 13.86
CA GLU A 67 5.21 -0.99 15.01
C GLU A 67 5.56 0.50 15.19
N GLN A 68 5.80 1.21 14.10
CA GLN A 68 6.04 2.66 14.15
C GLN A 68 4.82 3.42 14.68
N ALA A 69 3.62 3.11 14.20
CA ALA A 69 2.38 3.72 14.66
C ALA A 69 2.08 3.40 16.14
N ARG A 70 2.29 2.14 16.57
CA ARG A 70 2.17 1.72 17.97
C ARG A 70 3.14 2.49 18.88
N ALA A 71 4.38 2.70 18.44
CA ALA A 71 5.38 3.47 19.17
C ALA A 71 4.97 4.95 19.38
N LEU A 72 4.10 5.49 18.52
CA LEU A 72 3.51 6.83 18.64
C LEU A 72 2.24 6.86 19.50
N GLY A 73 1.87 5.75 20.16
CA GLY A 73 0.71 5.65 21.02
C GLY A 73 -0.62 5.55 20.28
N ILE A 74 -0.62 4.99 19.07
CA ILE A 74 -1.81 4.66 18.31
C ILE A 74 -2.12 3.18 18.52
N GLU A 75 -3.33 2.85 18.97
CA GLU A 75 -3.81 1.47 19.05
C GLU A 75 -4.01 0.96 17.62
N THR A 76 -3.01 0.23 17.10
CA THR A 76 -2.93 -0.13 15.69
C THR A 76 -3.15 -1.63 15.51
N LEU A 77 -4.12 -1.97 14.66
CA LEU A 77 -4.40 -3.34 14.25
C LEU A 77 -3.64 -3.64 12.94
N GLN A 78 -2.86 -4.73 12.95
CA GLN A 78 -2.21 -5.21 11.73
C GLN A 78 -3.23 -6.03 10.91
N ALA A 79 -3.84 -5.40 9.93
CA ALA A 79 -4.87 -6.03 9.12
C ALA A 79 -5.08 -5.31 7.79
N ASN A 80 -5.75 -6.00 6.86
CA ASN A 80 -6.39 -5.31 5.75
C ASN A 80 -7.67 -4.61 6.27
N THR A 81 -7.82 -3.33 6.02
CA THR A 81 -8.96 -2.54 6.47
C THR A 81 -10.31 -3.14 6.06
N MET A 82 -10.38 -3.80 4.89
CA MET A 82 -11.61 -4.42 4.40
C MET A 82 -12.07 -5.60 5.28
N ASP A 83 -11.16 -6.21 6.03
CA ASP A 83 -11.44 -7.33 6.95
C ASP A 83 -11.75 -6.85 8.38
N VAL A 84 -11.58 -5.54 8.66
CA VAL A 84 -11.82 -4.95 9.97
C VAL A 84 -13.26 -4.45 10.08
N ARG A 85 -13.86 -4.71 11.22
CA ARG A 85 -15.18 -4.20 11.60
C ARG A 85 -15.05 -3.21 12.74
N CYS A 86 -15.61 -2.04 12.56
CA CYS A 86 -15.83 -1.05 13.59
C CYS A 86 -17.35 -0.91 13.79
N PRO A 87 -17.84 -0.76 15.03
CA PRO A 87 -19.25 -0.48 15.25
C PRO A 87 -19.71 0.75 14.48
N ALA A 88 -20.92 0.69 13.93
CA ALA A 88 -21.47 1.84 13.21
C ALA A 88 -21.67 3.04 14.15
N GLU A 89 -21.38 4.24 13.64
CA GLU A 89 -21.56 5.50 14.36
C GLU A 89 -20.78 5.60 15.69
N ALA A 90 -19.62 4.93 15.78
CA ALA A 90 -18.83 4.85 16.99
C ALA A 90 -17.72 5.92 17.11
N VAL A 91 -17.10 6.31 16.00
CA VAL A 91 -15.98 7.26 16.00
C VAL A 91 -16.43 8.68 15.66
N SER A 92 -15.75 9.67 16.21
CA SER A 92 -16.05 11.10 16.01
C SER A 92 -15.22 11.75 14.93
N LEU A 93 -14.02 11.23 14.67
CA LEU A 93 -13.11 11.71 13.64
C LEU A 93 -12.64 10.53 12.80
N LEU A 94 -12.87 10.61 11.51
CA LEU A 94 -12.32 9.70 10.50
C LEU A 94 -11.32 10.51 9.66
N TYR A 95 -10.03 10.21 9.84
CA TYR A 95 -8.98 10.66 8.94
C TYR A 95 -8.71 9.54 7.93
N LEU A 96 -8.90 9.82 6.67
CA LEU A 96 -8.83 8.83 5.60
C LEU A 96 -7.91 9.32 4.49
N ASN A 97 -6.72 8.75 4.41
CA ASN A 97 -5.75 8.96 3.34
C ASN A 97 -5.42 7.60 2.70
N PRO A 98 -6.33 7.04 1.89
CA PRO A 98 -6.20 5.69 1.37
C PRO A 98 -5.09 5.59 0.31
N PRO A 99 -4.59 4.39 0.01
CA PRO A 99 -3.65 4.19 -1.09
C PRO A 99 -4.28 4.61 -2.43
N TYR A 100 -3.47 5.25 -3.32
CA TYR A 100 -3.94 5.74 -4.63
C TYR A 100 -3.71 4.68 -5.70
N ASP A 101 -4.47 3.59 -5.65
CA ASP A 101 -4.33 2.46 -6.56
C ASP A 101 -5.69 1.90 -6.98
N TRP A 102 -5.65 0.83 -7.75
CA TRP A 102 -6.82 0.06 -8.15
C TRP A 102 -6.96 -1.17 -7.24
N GLU A 103 -8.21 -1.55 -6.98
CA GLU A 103 -8.50 -2.81 -6.31
C GLU A 103 -7.93 -3.98 -7.14
N SER A 104 -7.14 -4.85 -6.47
CA SER A 104 -6.60 -6.05 -7.11
C SER A 104 -7.58 -7.20 -6.90
N GLY A 105 -8.31 -7.61 -7.95
CA GLY A 105 -9.25 -8.73 -7.89
C GLY A 105 -10.20 -8.79 -9.09
N ASP A 106 -10.88 -9.92 -9.24
CA ASP A 106 -11.54 -10.35 -10.49
C ASP A 106 -12.84 -9.65 -10.87
N SER A 107 -13.42 -8.76 -10.10
CA SER A 107 -14.80 -8.41 -10.40
C SER A 107 -15.15 -6.94 -10.63
N ASN A 108 -14.45 -5.95 -10.11
CA ASN A 108 -14.97 -4.58 -10.24
C ASN A 108 -13.95 -3.48 -10.55
N ASN A 109 -12.67 -3.74 -10.52
CA ASN A 109 -11.59 -2.76 -10.85
C ASN A 109 -11.90 -1.32 -10.37
N GLN A 110 -12.37 -1.21 -9.12
CA GLN A 110 -12.72 0.07 -8.51
C GLN A 110 -11.47 0.76 -7.95
N ARG A 111 -11.54 2.06 -7.79
CA ARG A 111 -10.48 2.84 -7.17
C ARG A 111 -10.55 2.69 -5.65
N LEU A 112 -9.41 2.43 -5.04
CA LEU A 112 -9.32 2.21 -3.59
C LEU A 112 -9.84 3.41 -2.78
N GLU A 113 -9.70 4.63 -3.29
CA GLU A 113 -10.22 5.83 -2.62
C GLU A 113 -11.73 5.76 -2.36
N LEU A 114 -12.50 5.26 -3.33
CA LEU A 114 -13.95 5.06 -3.16
C LEU A 114 -14.25 3.85 -2.27
N VAL A 115 -13.58 2.72 -2.49
CA VAL A 115 -13.77 1.48 -1.72
C VAL A 115 -13.56 1.72 -0.21
N PHE A 116 -12.47 2.39 0.15
CA PHE A 116 -12.19 2.74 1.54
C PHE A 116 -13.23 3.69 2.12
N LEU A 117 -13.68 4.69 1.36
CA LEU A 117 -14.71 5.60 1.81
C LEU A 117 -16.03 4.85 2.04
N GLU A 118 -16.46 3.96 1.12
CA GLU A 118 -17.67 3.14 1.24
C GLU A 118 -17.64 2.20 2.44
N HIS A 119 -16.46 1.66 2.75
CA HIS A 119 -16.29 0.77 3.89
C HIS A 119 -16.32 1.53 5.22
N CYS A 120 -15.60 2.65 5.33
CA CYS A 120 -15.30 3.31 6.59
C CYS A 120 -16.32 4.38 7.00
N TYR A 121 -17.05 5.02 6.07
CA TYR A 121 -17.92 6.16 6.41
C TYR A 121 -18.99 5.85 7.44
N ARG A 122 -19.42 4.60 7.53
CA ARG A 122 -20.46 4.13 8.48
C ARG A 122 -19.95 4.07 9.92
N TRP A 123 -18.64 4.02 10.13
CA TRP A 123 -18.01 4.03 11.44
C TRP A 123 -18.15 5.40 12.11
N LEU A 124 -18.24 6.46 11.28
CA LEU A 124 -18.33 7.82 11.73
C LEU A 124 -19.75 8.13 12.25
N LYS A 125 -19.83 8.61 13.49
CA LYS A 125 -21.11 8.99 14.13
C LYS A 125 -21.75 10.19 13.44
N ALA A 126 -23.06 10.37 13.66
CA ALA A 126 -23.77 11.57 13.24
C ALA A 126 -23.12 12.83 13.82
N GLY A 127 -22.83 13.80 12.98
CA GLY A 127 -22.11 15.02 13.36
C GLY A 127 -20.59 14.85 13.46
N GLY A 128 -20.08 13.63 13.36
CA GLY A 128 -18.64 13.36 13.30
C GLY A 128 -17.98 13.93 12.04
N VAL A 129 -16.68 14.14 12.09
CA VAL A 129 -15.91 14.84 11.06
C VAL A 129 -15.11 13.86 10.21
N LEU A 130 -15.23 13.98 8.90
CA LEU A 130 -14.40 13.33 7.91
C LEU A 130 -13.30 14.30 7.45
N LEU A 131 -12.06 13.82 7.46
CA LEU A 131 -10.92 14.40 6.75
C LEU A 131 -10.50 13.39 5.69
N PHE A 132 -10.75 13.67 4.41
CA PHE A 132 -10.51 12.74 3.32
C PHE A 132 -9.50 13.33 2.34
N VAL A 133 -8.32 12.72 2.26
CA VAL A 133 -7.19 13.16 1.43
C VAL A 133 -7.10 12.26 0.20
N ILE A 134 -7.24 12.87 -0.98
CA ILE A 134 -7.26 12.14 -2.27
C ILE A 134 -6.67 13.00 -3.39
N PRO A 135 -6.28 12.41 -4.53
CA PRO A 135 -6.04 13.16 -5.75
C PRO A 135 -7.32 13.83 -6.26
N GLN A 136 -7.24 15.10 -6.68
CA GLN A 136 -8.39 15.92 -7.06
C GLN A 136 -9.35 15.23 -8.04
N LEU A 137 -8.84 14.58 -9.10
CA LEU A 137 -9.65 13.90 -10.10
C LEU A 137 -10.49 12.74 -9.53
N ARG A 138 -10.13 12.22 -8.34
CA ARG A 138 -10.87 11.12 -7.70
C ARG A 138 -12.12 11.59 -6.98
N LEU A 139 -12.22 12.88 -6.71
CA LEU A 139 -13.39 13.49 -6.07
C LEU A 139 -14.70 13.18 -6.82
N ALA A 140 -14.68 13.21 -8.14
CA ALA A 140 -15.86 12.91 -8.97
C ALA A 140 -16.44 11.52 -8.69
N LYS A 141 -15.58 10.51 -8.47
CA LYS A 141 -16.04 9.14 -8.16
C LYS A 141 -16.66 9.01 -6.78
N CYS A 142 -16.24 9.85 -5.84
CA CYS A 142 -16.75 9.88 -4.47
C CYS A 142 -17.94 10.84 -4.29
N ALA A 143 -18.27 11.64 -5.30
CA ALA A 143 -19.21 12.75 -5.23
C ALA A 143 -20.59 12.33 -4.74
N ARG A 144 -21.15 11.23 -5.25
CA ARG A 144 -22.47 10.73 -4.86
C ARG A 144 -22.50 10.34 -3.38
N LEU A 145 -21.56 9.52 -2.93
CA LEU A 145 -21.49 9.07 -1.54
C LEU A 145 -21.31 10.26 -0.57
N LEU A 146 -20.40 11.18 -0.92
CA LEU A 146 -20.16 12.38 -0.12
C LEU A 146 -21.42 13.24 -0.03
N SER A 147 -22.10 13.49 -1.14
CA SER A 147 -23.34 14.32 -1.17
C SER A 147 -24.48 13.67 -0.42
N GLU A 148 -24.61 12.35 -0.48
CA GLU A 148 -25.69 11.61 0.18
C GLU A 148 -25.51 11.55 1.71
N HIS A 149 -24.27 11.31 2.14
CA HIS A 149 -24.03 10.99 3.55
C HIS A 149 -23.36 12.08 4.38
N PHE A 150 -22.95 13.19 3.75
CA PHE A 150 -22.26 14.27 4.44
C PHE A 150 -22.87 15.63 4.17
N THR A 151 -22.59 16.58 5.07
CA THR A 151 -22.94 17.99 4.99
C THR A 151 -21.70 18.85 5.20
N GLU A 152 -21.84 20.16 5.04
CA GLU A 152 -20.75 21.12 5.27
C GLU A 152 -19.47 20.73 4.51
N LEU A 153 -19.64 20.24 3.29
CA LEU A 153 -18.54 19.80 2.43
C LEU A 153 -17.69 21.00 2.03
N ARG A 154 -16.41 20.94 2.35
CA ARG A 154 -15.39 21.90 1.89
C ARG A 154 -14.21 21.15 1.29
N VAL A 155 -13.70 21.66 0.19
CA VAL A 155 -12.60 21.04 -0.56
C VAL A 155 -11.49 22.04 -0.73
N PHE A 156 -10.29 21.69 -0.30
CA PHE A 156 -9.10 22.51 -0.43
C PHE A 156 -7.97 21.74 -1.10
N ARG A 157 -7.16 22.41 -1.89
CA ARG A 157 -5.89 21.85 -2.37
C ARG A 157 -4.85 21.90 -1.26
N LEU A 158 -4.01 20.88 -1.20
CA LEU A 158 -2.83 20.87 -0.35
C LEU A 158 -1.69 21.62 -1.05
N THR A 159 -0.84 22.28 -0.29
CA THR A 159 0.14 23.25 -0.80
C THR A 159 1.58 22.77 -0.68
N ASP A 160 1.85 21.76 0.14
CA ASP A 160 3.18 21.19 0.27
C ASP A 160 3.66 20.62 -1.09
N PRO A 161 4.92 20.83 -1.48
CA PRO A 161 5.47 20.35 -2.75
C PRO A 161 5.26 18.85 -2.99
N ALA A 162 5.31 18.02 -1.93
CA ALA A 162 5.05 16.59 -2.04
C ALA A 162 3.59 16.28 -2.43
N CYS A 163 2.66 17.12 -2.02
CA CYS A 163 1.23 16.99 -2.36
C CYS A 163 0.93 17.48 -3.78
N LEU A 164 1.66 18.48 -4.27
CA LEU A 164 1.44 19.07 -5.61
C LEU A 164 1.71 18.06 -6.73
N GLN A 165 2.67 17.16 -6.54
CA GLN A 165 2.98 16.10 -7.51
C GLN A 165 1.77 15.24 -7.87
N TYR A 166 0.88 15.00 -6.91
CA TYR A 166 -0.31 14.16 -7.06
C TYR A 166 -1.59 14.97 -7.12
N LYS A 167 -1.49 16.31 -7.11
CA LYS A 167 -2.65 17.22 -7.01
C LYS A 167 -3.59 16.81 -5.89
N GLN A 168 -3.01 16.59 -4.70
CA GLN A 168 -3.78 16.18 -3.54
C GLN A 168 -4.69 17.29 -3.02
N ILE A 169 -5.88 16.90 -2.67
CA ILE A 169 -6.89 17.72 -2.01
C ILE A 169 -7.29 17.11 -0.69
N VAL A 170 -7.87 17.90 0.17
CA VAL A 170 -8.58 17.43 1.35
C VAL A 170 -10.05 17.82 1.25
N VAL A 171 -10.92 16.87 1.56
CA VAL A 171 -12.35 17.07 1.76
C VAL A 171 -12.63 17.06 3.25
N LEU A 172 -13.12 18.18 3.78
CA LEU A 172 -13.67 18.28 5.13
C LEU A 172 -15.18 18.17 5.03
N ALA A 173 -15.76 17.32 5.87
CA ALA A 173 -17.20 17.11 5.84
C ALA A 173 -17.72 16.64 7.19
N ARG A 174 -19.02 16.89 7.46
CA ARG A 174 -19.72 16.45 8.66
C ARG A 174 -20.69 15.32 8.29
N ARG A 175 -20.65 14.22 9.02
CA ARG A 175 -21.55 13.07 8.81
C ARG A 175 -23.01 13.46 9.08
N ARG A 176 -23.90 13.19 8.11
CA ARG A 176 -25.36 13.37 8.31
C ARG A 176 -25.90 12.39 9.35
N LYS A 177 -27.01 12.74 9.99
CA LYS A 177 -27.77 11.79 10.79
C LYS A 177 -28.27 10.64 9.92
N ARG A 178 -28.22 9.43 10.43
CA ARG A 178 -28.80 8.25 9.78
C ARG A 178 -30.28 8.51 9.51
N HIS A 179 -30.78 8.08 8.36
CA HIS A 179 -32.15 8.32 7.92
C HIS A 179 -32.54 9.79 7.64
N SER A 180 -31.57 10.70 7.56
CA SER A 180 -31.86 12.04 7.05
C SER A 180 -32.23 11.93 5.58
N LYS A 181 -33.50 12.18 5.24
CA LYS A 181 -33.94 12.22 3.84
C LYS A 181 -33.36 13.46 3.17
N ILE A 182 -32.74 13.26 2.04
CA ILE A 182 -32.28 14.33 1.15
C ILE A 182 -33.12 14.27 -0.11
N SER A 183 -33.53 15.39 -0.64
CA SER A 183 -34.25 15.42 -1.91
C SER A 183 -33.29 15.13 -3.06
N ASP A 184 -33.80 14.50 -4.13
CA ASP A 184 -32.99 14.19 -5.29
C ASP A 184 -32.36 15.43 -5.92
N ALA A 185 -33.06 16.57 -5.88
CA ALA A 185 -32.52 17.83 -6.37
C ALA A 185 -31.26 18.26 -5.59
N VAL A 186 -31.32 18.26 -4.26
CA VAL A 186 -30.17 18.61 -3.40
C VAL A 186 -29.03 17.62 -3.57
N LEU A 187 -29.32 16.33 -3.71
CA LEU A 187 -28.31 15.30 -3.98
C LEU A 187 -27.61 15.56 -5.32
N LEU A 188 -28.39 15.79 -6.39
CA LEU A 188 -27.83 16.04 -7.72
C LEU A 188 -27.00 17.34 -7.76
N ASP A 189 -27.44 18.38 -7.10
CA ASP A 189 -26.69 19.64 -7.02
C ASP A 189 -25.38 19.45 -6.26
N GLY A 190 -25.38 18.68 -5.18
CA GLY A 190 -24.16 18.31 -4.46
C GLY A 190 -23.18 17.50 -5.30
N VAL A 191 -23.68 16.54 -6.06
CA VAL A 191 -22.87 15.73 -6.98
C VAL A 191 -22.24 16.61 -8.05
N ARG A 192 -23.04 17.44 -8.76
CA ARG A 192 -22.54 18.36 -9.79
C ARG A 192 -21.49 19.33 -9.24
N TYR A 193 -21.71 19.84 -8.04
CA TYR A 193 -20.75 20.72 -7.38
C TYR A 193 -19.39 20.02 -7.17
N LEU A 194 -19.38 18.81 -6.62
CA LEU A 194 -18.14 18.06 -6.38
C LEU A 194 -17.47 17.61 -7.68
N GLU A 195 -18.23 17.23 -8.68
CA GLU A 195 -17.71 16.90 -10.02
C GLU A 195 -17.06 18.11 -10.69
N ALA A 196 -17.67 19.29 -10.56
CA ALA A 196 -17.08 20.55 -11.06
C ALA A 196 -15.76 20.87 -10.33
N LEU A 197 -15.68 20.65 -9.01
CA LEU A 197 -14.43 20.83 -8.25
C LEU A 197 -13.34 19.83 -8.65
N ALA A 198 -13.70 18.61 -9.04
CA ALA A 198 -12.76 17.59 -9.49
C ALA A 198 -11.97 18.01 -10.73
N THR A 199 -12.55 18.85 -11.59
CA THR A 199 -11.96 19.31 -12.86
C THR A 199 -11.54 20.78 -12.84
N LYS A 200 -11.82 21.50 -11.75
CA LYS A 200 -11.48 22.93 -11.62
C LYS A 200 -9.96 23.11 -11.69
N SER A 201 -9.49 24.08 -12.45
CA SER A 201 -8.07 24.35 -12.67
C SER A 201 -7.35 24.77 -11.38
N GLU A 202 -8.01 25.57 -10.54
CA GLU A 202 -7.51 26.02 -9.26
C GLU A 202 -8.55 25.86 -8.17
N LEU A 203 -8.17 25.17 -7.11
CA LEU A 203 -8.92 25.12 -5.86
C LEU A 203 -8.29 26.03 -4.84
N ASP A 204 -9.10 26.52 -3.90
CA ASP A 204 -8.59 27.31 -2.78
C ASP A 204 -7.56 26.49 -1.99
N PRO A 205 -6.43 27.07 -1.61
CA PRO A 205 -5.43 26.38 -0.80
C PRO A 205 -5.95 26.18 0.62
N LEU A 206 -5.54 25.07 1.25
CA LEU A 206 -5.75 24.89 2.67
C LEU A 206 -4.96 25.96 3.43
N GLY A 207 -5.64 26.92 4.05
CA GLY A 207 -5.04 27.95 4.87
C GLY A 207 -4.60 27.44 6.24
N ASP A 208 -3.91 28.29 7.01
CA ASP A 208 -3.42 27.95 8.35
C ASP A 208 -4.56 27.79 9.37
N CYS A 209 -5.71 28.40 9.15
CA CYS A 209 -6.95 28.15 9.90
C CYS A 209 -8.17 28.53 9.05
N LEU A 210 -9.32 27.93 9.38
CA LEU A 210 -10.61 28.30 8.84
C LEU A 210 -11.30 29.29 9.78
N GLU A 211 -12.12 30.19 9.23
CA GLU A 211 -12.99 31.07 10.03
C GLU A 211 -13.93 30.28 10.93
N VAL A 212 -14.49 29.20 10.38
CA VAL A 212 -15.36 28.27 11.12
C VAL A 212 -14.70 26.90 11.18
N ARG A 213 -14.42 26.43 12.39
CA ARG A 213 -13.83 25.12 12.62
C ARG A 213 -14.89 24.03 12.66
N TYR A 214 -14.51 22.84 12.24
CA TYR A 214 -15.33 21.65 12.40
C TYR A 214 -15.23 21.13 13.82
N GLU A 215 -16.35 21.10 14.54
CA GLU A 215 -16.41 20.54 15.89
C GLU A 215 -16.42 19.01 15.82
N VAL A 216 -15.43 18.39 16.42
CA VAL A 216 -15.33 16.93 16.60
C VAL A 216 -16.08 16.60 17.89
N PRO A 217 -17.24 15.91 17.82
CA PRO A 217 -18.05 15.63 19.00
C PRO A 217 -17.39 14.60 19.93
N ALA A 218 -17.82 14.54 21.19
CA ALA A 218 -17.38 13.50 22.11
C ALA A 218 -17.85 12.11 21.66
N SER A 219 -17.04 11.08 21.95
CA SER A 219 -17.42 9.66 21.79
C SER A 219 -16.64 8.77 22.74
N GLU A 220 -17.20 7.60 23.00
CA GLU A 220 -16.60 6.58 23.85
C GLU A 220 -15.49 5.81 23.11
N PRO A 221 -14.62 5.08 23.84
CA PRO A 221 -13.69 4.14 23.25
C PRO A 221 -14.38 3.10 22.36
N VAL A 222 -13.68 2.63 21.34
CA VAL A 222 -14.20 1.69 20.35
C VAL A 222 -13.38 0.40 20.40
N VAL A 223 -14.03 -0.73 20.20
CA VAL A 223 -13.35 -2.01 19.99
C VAL A 223 -13.42 -2.34 18.51
N LEU A 224 -12.26 -2.41 17.87
CA LEU A 224 -12.12 -2.90 16.50
C LEU A 224 -12.07 -4.43 16.53
N THR A 225 -12.77 -5.08 15.62
CA THR A 225 -12.75 -6.53 15.48
C THR A 225 -12.26 -6.92 14.10
N HIS A 226 -11.40 -7.91 14.03
CA HIS A 226 -10.91 -8.46 12.77
C HIS A 226 -11.80 -9.63 12.34
N GLY A 227 -12.25 -9.64 11.09
CA GLY A 227 -13.13 -10.68 10.56
C GLY A 227 -12.41 -11.99 10.17
N GLY A 228 -11.09 -12.03 10.24
CA GLY A 228 -10.24 -13.15 9.92
C GLY A 228 -9.15 -13.35 10.98
N ILE A 229 -8.08 -14.02 10.61
CA ILE A 229 -6.89 -14.20 11.45
C ILE A 229 -6.04 -12.94 11.36
N PRO A 230 -5.62 -12.34 12.48
CA PRO A 230 -4.66 -11.24 12.49
C PRO A 230 -3.38 -11.62 11.75
N LEU A 231 -2.84 -10.72 10.93
CA LEU A 231 -1.69 -11.03 10.07
C LEU A 231 -0.41 -11.35 10.87
N ASP A 232 -0.27 -10.78 12.05
CA ASP A 232 0.83 -11.04 13.00
C ASP A 232 0.73 -12.42 13.67
N GLU A 233 -0.45 -13.03 13.70
CA GLU A 233 -0.67 -14.37 14.26
C GLU A 233 -0.68 -15.49 13.21
N VAL A 234 -0.70 -15.14 11.91
CA VAL A 234 -0.85 -16.13 10.81
C VAL A 234 0.26 -17.17 10.84
N GLU A 235 1.50 -16.77 11.07
CA GLU A 235 2.65 -17.68 11.06
C GLU A 235 2.55 -18.70 12.19
N ASP A 236 2.26 -18.24 13.41
CA ASP A 236 2.12 -19.09 14.59
C ASP A 236 0.96 -20.07 14.43
N LEU A 237 -0.20 -19.58 13.97
CA LEU A 237 -1.36 -20.44 13.73
C LEU A 237 -1.13 -21.46 12.61
N LEU A 238 -0.38 -21.11 11.57
CA LEU A 238 0.03 -22.04 10.52
C LEU A 238 0.93 -23.14 11.09
N LEU A 239 1.90 -22.80 11.94
CA LEU A 239 2.80 -23.77 12.58
C LEU A 239 2.03 -24.71 13.50
N GLU A 240 0.98 -24.27 14.15
CA GLU A 240 0.09 -25.09 14.99
C GLU A 240 -0.88 -25.96 14.17
N SER A 241 -1.19 -25.59 12.93
CA SER A 241 -2.12 -26.30 12.08
C SER A 241 -1.61 -27.68 11.68
N ALA A 242 -2.36 -28.73 12.01
CA ALA A 242 -2.05 -30.11 11.59
C ALA A 242 -2.08 -30.26 10.06
N ALA A 243 -3.02 -29.59 9.39
CA ALA A 243 -3.16 -29.60 7.93
C ALA A 243 -1.95 -28.94 7.25
N TYR A 244 -1.51 -27.78 7.76
CA TYR A 244 -0.33 -27.11 7.25
C TYR A 244 0.94 -27.96 7.43
N ARG A 245 1.13 -28.57 8.61
CA ARG A 245 2.27 -29.46 8.87
C ARG A 245 2.26 -30.66 7.93
N GLN A 246 1.10 -31.24 7.64
CA GLN A 246 0.98 -32.37 6.72
C GLN A 246 1.25 -31.92 5.27
N ALA A 247 0.65 -30.81 4.83
CA ALA A 247 0.88 -30.24 3.51
C ALA A 247 2.35 -29.87 3.31
N SER A 248 2.98 -29.21 4.28
CA SER A 248 4.39 -28.82 4.24
C SER A 248 5.34 -30.03 4.12
N ARG A 249 5.00 -31.17 4.75
CA ARG A 249 5.79 -32.40 4.60
C ARG A 249 5.74 -32.99 3.17
N VAL A 250 4.63 -32.76 2.47
CA VAL A 250 4.43 -33.29 1.11
C VAL A 250 4.93 -32.28 0.06
N LEU A 251 4.58 -31.01 0.23
CA LEU A 251 4.87 -29.95 -0.75
C LEU A 251 6.27 -29.34 -0.60
N LEU A 252 6.76 -29.32 0.64
CA LEU A 252 8.08 -28.80 0.99
C LEU A 252 8.88 -29.95 1.65
N PRO A 253 9.19 -31.03 0.93
CA PRO A 253 10.03 -32.07 1.49
C PRO A 253 11.29 -31.39 2.01
N LYS A 254 11.63 -31.60 3.29
CA LYS A 254 12.94 -31.24 3.78
C LYS A 254 13.91 -31.89 2.81
N LEU A 255 14.67 -31.09 2.09
CA LEU A 255 15.84 -31.58 1.36
C LEU A 255 16.74 -32.18 2.42
N ASN A 256 16.46 -33.47 2.75
CA ASN A 256 17.46 -34.25 3.45
C ASN A 256 18.71 -34.09 2.61
N ASP A 257 19.79 -33.65 3.20
CA ASP A 257 21.09 -33.59 2.56
C ASP A 257 21.31 -34.91 1.82
N VAL A 258 20.87 -34.95 0.57
CA VAL A 258 21.21 -36.05 -0.33
C VAL A 258 22.66 -35.82 -0.66
N LYS A 259 23.53 -36.25 0.25
CA LYS A 259 24.97 -36.32 0.05
C LYS A 259 25.25 -37.37 -1.01
N GLY A 260 24.98 -37.05 -2.26
CA GLY A 260 25.20 -37.93 -3.39
C GLY A 260 25.60 -37.12 -4.62
N ARG A 261 26.56 -37.62 -5.36
CA ARG A 261 26.81 -37.15 -6.72
C ARG A 261 25.77 -37.79 -7.64
N PRO A 262 25.17 -37.05 -8.59
CA PRO A 262 24.36 -37.67 -9.61
C PRO A 262 25.21 -38.74 -10.35
N LEU A 263 24.58 -39.84 -10.68
CA LEU A 263 25.24 -40.95 -11.38
C LEU A 263 25.77 -40.55 -12.76
N THR A 264 25.19 -39.53 -13.38
CA THR A 264 25.59 -38.94 -14.63
C THR A 264 25.78 -37.44 -14.48
N PRO A 265 26.66 -36.79 -15.28
CA PRO A 265 26.76 -35.34 -15.29
C PRO A 265 25.40 -34.68 -15.53
N LEU A 266 25.11 -33.60 -14.81
CA LEU A 266 23.87 -32.88 -15.02
C LEU A 266 23.84 -32.24 -16.41
N HIS A 267 22.76 -32.47 -17.12
CA HIS A 267 22.49 -31.77 -18.38
C HIS A 267 22.18 -30.28 -18.09
N GLY A 268 22.53 -29.39 -19.02
CA GLY A 268 22.32 -27.94 -18.84
C GLY A 268 20.89 -27.54 -18.43
N GLY A 269 19.86 -28.26 -18.90
CA GLY A 269 18.48 -28.07 -18.48
C GLY A 269 18.24 -28.42 -17.03
N HIS A 270 18.90 -29.43 -16.47
CA HIS A 270 18.79 -29.75 -15.02
C HIS A 270 19.46 -28.68 -14.17
N VAL A 271 20.60 -28.14 -14.64
CA VAL A 271 21.26 -27.01 -13.96
C VAL A 271 20.34 -25.78 -13.94
N GLY A 272 19.69 -25.48 -15.09
CA GLY A 272 18.72 -24.39 -15.18
C GLY A 272 17.55 -24.55 -14.21
N LEU A 273 17.00 -25.77 -14.06
CA LEU A 273 15.92 -26.05 -13.11
C LEU A 273 16.39 -25.88 -11.65
N LEU A 274 17.60 -26.36 -11.32
CA LEU A 274 18.18 -26.19 -9.98
C LEU A 274 18.44 -24.71 -9.67
N CYS A 275 18.89 -23.94 -10.66
CA CYS A 275 19.05 -22.49 -10.55
C CYS A 275 17.69 -21.80 -10.26
N THR A 276 16.67 -22.12 -11.05
CA THR A 276 15.33 -21.53 -10.94
C THR A 276 14.66 -21.88 -9.61
N ALA A 277 14.90 -23.10 -9.12
CA ALA A 277 14.43 -23.54 -7.80
C ALA A 277 15.22 -22.92 -6.62
N GLY A 278 16.24 -22.09 -6.89
CA GLY A 278 17.10 -21.49 -5.86
C GLY A 278 18.04 -22.48 -5.17
N MET A 279 18.12 -23.73 -5.66
CA MET A 279 18.92 -24.79 -5.03
C MET A 279 20.42 -24.61 -5.22
N LEU A 280 20.85 -23.72 -6.10
CA LEU A 280 22.25 -23.34 -6.33
C LEU A 280 22.65 -22.03 -5.62
N ASN A 281 21.79 -21.48 -4.78
CA ASN A 281 22.11 -20.32 -3.94
C ASN A 281 22.54 -20.80 -2.55
N GLY A 282 23.69 -20.36 -2.08
CA GLY A 282 24.16 -20.68 -0.74
C GLY A 282 25.66 -20.99 -0.67
N VAL A 283 26.07 -21.65 0.40
CA VAL A 283 27.45 -22.03 0.66
C VAL A 283 27.64 -23.49 0.28
N PHE A 284 28.60 -23.74 -0.60
CA PHE A 284 28.92 -25.08 -1.11
C PHE A 284 30.42 -25.42 -0.91
N GLY A 285 30.71 -26.71 -0.93
CA GLY A 285 32.09 -27.22 -0.81
C GLY A 285 32.63 -27.18 0.60
N GLU A 286 33.82 -27.79 0.76
CA GLU A 286 34.57 -27.87 2.04
C GLU A 286 36.01 -27.44 1.79
N GLY A 287 36.70 -26.96 2.85
CA GLY A 287 38.09 -26.57 2.79
C GLY A 287 38.36 -25.43 1.79
N GLU A 288 39.38 -25.61 0.95
CA GLU A 288 39.77 -24.61 -0.06
C GLU A 288 38.76 -24.45 -1.18
N ASN A 289 37.90 -25.45 -1.40
CA ASN A 289 36.83 -25.43 -2.39
C ASN A 289 35.53 -24.82 -1.87
N ARG A 290 35.51 -24.33 -0.65
CA ARG A 290 34.36 -23.68 -0.06
C ARG A 290 34.09 -22.36 -0.79
N HIS A 291 32.87 -22.21 -1.30
CA HIS A 291 32.46 -21.04 -2.05
C HIS A 291 30.99 -20.70 -1.81
N ILE A 292 30.67 -19.44 -1.98
CA ILE A 292 29.29 -18.96 -2.06
C ILE A 292 28.89 -18.95 -3.50
N ALA A 293 27.74 -19.56 -3.82
CA ALA A 293 27.14 -19.52 -5.14
C ALA A 293 25.90 -18.63 -5.10
N HIS A 294 25.75 -17.78 -6.09
CA HIS A 294 24.59 -16.94 -6.28
C HIS A 294 24.16 -16.96 -7.75
N TRP A 295 22.94 -17.41 -7.97
CA TRP A 295 22.33 -17.41 -9.30
C TRP A 295 21.39 -16.21 -9.44
N ARG A 296 21.40 -15.62 -10.64
CA ARG A 296 20.45 -14.59 -11.05
C ARG A 296 20.04 -14.77 -12.51
N SER A 297 18.83 -14.31 -12.84
CA SER A 297 18.41 -14.14 -14.22
C SER A 297 18.75 -12.72 -14.67
N VAL A 298 19.41 -12.59 -15.80
CA VAL A 298 19.79 -11.31 -16.41
C VAL A 298 19.05 -11.15 -17.72
N LYS A 299 18.36 -10.04 -17.90
CA LYS A 299 17.70 -9.68 -19.16
C LYS A 299 18.70 -8.96 -20.04
N PHE A 300 18.79 -9.38 -21.28
CA PHE A 300 19.57 -8.69 -22.30
C PHE A 300 18.84 -8.69 -23.63
N THR A 301 19.27 -7.83 -24.54
CA THR A 301 18.69 -7.65 -25.86
C THR A 301 19.75 -8.00 -26.90
N ASP A 302 19.46 -8.98 -27.75
CA ASP A 302 20.26 -9.25 -28.94
C ASP A 302 19.83 -8.26 -30.02
N HIS A 303 20.83 -7.67 -30.67
CA HIS A 303 20.64 -6.76 -31.79
C HIS A 303 21.28 -7.39 -33.01
N TRP A 304 20.55 -7.50 -34.12
CA TRP A 304 21.14 -7.89 -35.40
C TRP A 304 20.48 -7.10 -36.51
N GLU A 305 21.23 -6.90 -37.57
CA GLU A 305 20.78 -6.24 -38.79
C GLU A 305 20.51 -7.30 -39.86
N GLU A 306 19.40 -7.16 -40.56
CA GLU A 306 19.06 -7.93 -41.75
C GLU A 306 18.90 -6.94 -42.91
N GLU A 307 19.59 -7.25 -44.05
CA GLU A 307 19.51 -6.41 -45.25
C GLU A 307 18.64 -7.15 -46.28
N GLU A 308 17.53 -6.52 -46.66
CA GLU A 308 16.65 -7.05 -47.69
C GLU A 308 17.25 -6.83 -49.10
N GLU A 309 16.76 -7.58 -50.10
CA GLU A 309 17.25 -7.53 -51.49
C GLU A 309 17.11 -6.14 -52.14
N ASP A 310 16.25 -5.25 -51.58
CA ASP A 310 16.07 -3.88 -52.04
C ASP A 310 17.04 -2.88 -51.37
N GLY A 311 17.95 -3.34 -50.49
CA GLY A 311 18.92 -2.53 -49.78
C GLY A 311 18.37 -1.88 -48.47
N THR A 312 17.15 -2.23 -48.06
CA THR A 312 16.58 -1.78 -46.79
C THR A 312 17.20 -2.57 -45.64
N LYS A 313 17.72 -1.87 -44.64
CA LYS A 313 18.26 -2.48 -43.42
C LYS A 313 17.19 -2.52 -42.34
N ILE A 314 16.85 -3.71 -41.91
CA ILE A 314 15.93 -3.96 -40.80
C ILE A 314 16.76 -4.26 -39.56
N LEU A 315 16.56 -3.46 -38.51
CA LEU A 315 17.14 -3.69 -37.19
C LEU A 315 16.18 -4.55 -36.37
N HIS A 316 16.67 -5.69 -35.92
CA HIS A 316 15.92 -6.60 -35.08
C HIS A 316 16.44 -6.55 -33.68
N ASP A 317 15.50 -6.34 -32.73
CA ASP A 317 15.74 -6.36 -31.29
C ASP A 317 14.99 -7.53 -30.66
N ARG A 318 15.73 -8.46 -30.06
CA ARG A 318 15.14 -9.61 -29.37
C ARG A 318 15.54 -9.61 -27.91
N GLU A 319 14.56 -9.40 -27.03
CA GLU A 319 14.77 -9.54 -25.60
C GLU A 319 14.77 -11.02 -25.18
N ARG A 320 15.76 -11.41 -24.40
CA ARG A 320 15.81 -12.74 -23.78
C ARG A 320 16.40 -12.69 -22.37
N PHE A 321 16.19 -13.76 -21.63
CA PHE A 321 16.79 -13.94 -20.31
C PHE A 321 17.93 -14.95 -20.39
N SER A 322 19.04 -14.60 -19.76
CA SER A 322 20.17 -15.49 -19.54
C SER A 322 20.32 -15.79 -18.05
N HIS A 323 21.01 -16.88 -17.78
CA HIS A 323 21.35 -17.29 -16.42
C HIS A 323 22.81 -16.95 -16.13
N GLU A 324 23.02 -16.32 -14.99
CA GLU A 324 24.36 -16.01 -14.48
C GLU A 324 24.53 -16.65 -13.10
N LEU A 325 25.59 -17.45 -12.95
CA LEU A 325 25.98 -18.04 -11.69
C LEU A 325 27.30 -17.43 -11.24
N THR A 326 27.25 -16.68 -10.14
CA THR A 326 28.46 -16.10 -9.52
C THR A 326 28.94 -17.01 -8.38
N LEU A 327 30.20 -17.40 -8.43
CA LEU A 327 30.89 -18.16 -7.39
C LEU A 327 31.92 -17.26 -6.72
N VAL A 328 31.88 -17.18 -5.38
CA VAL A 328 32.86 -16.43 -4.58
C VAL A 328 33.56 -17.42 -3.65
N PHE A 329 34.85 -17.64 -3.90
CA PHE A 329 35.67 -18.57 -3.14
C PHE A 329 36.22 -17.95 -1.83
N ALA A 330 36.57 -18.77 -0.88
CA ALA A 330 37.12 -18.35 0.43
C ALA A 330 38.39 -17.48 0.32
N ASN A 331 39.16 -17.63 -0.75
CA ASN A 331 40.33 -16.81 -1.06
C ASN A 331 40.03 -15.46 -1.71
N GLY A 332 38.73 -15.10 -1.84
CA GLY A 332 38.28 -13.86 -2.48
C GLY A 332 38.22 -13.93 -4.01
N LYS A 333 38.61 -15.03 -4.64
CA LYS A 333 38.46 -15.20 -6.10
C LYS A 333 36.98 -15.31 -6.46
N THR A 334 36.57 -14.56 -7.48
CA THR A 334 35.22 -14.61 -8.02
C THR A 334 35.26 -15.22 -9.41
N GLN A 335 34.31 -16.09 -9.71
CA GLN A 335 34.11 -16.68 -11.02
C GLN A 335 32.65 -16.50 -11.42
N ILE A 336 32.42 -15.98 -12.62
CA ILE A 336 31.08 -15.81 -13.18
C ILE A 336 30.93 -16.80 -14.34
N LEU A 337 29.90 -17.63 -14.25
CA LEU A 337 29.50 -18.58 -15.26
C LEU A 337 28.25 -18.05 -15.95
N THR A 338 28.34 -17.77 -17.24
CA THR A 338 27.23 -17.31 -18.08
C THR A 338 27.00 -18.28 -19.22
N HIS A 339 25.85 -18.25 -19.85
CA HIS A 339 25.53 -19.08 -21.00
C HIS A 339 26.07 -18.47 -22.31
N GLU A 340 26.70 -17.32 -22.28
CA GLU A 340 27.28 -16.69 -23.48
C GLU A 340 28.54 -17.45 -23.93
N LYS A 341 28.51 -17.95 -25.17
CA LYS A 341 29.74 -18.24 -25.87
C LYS A 341 30.47 -16.91 -26.06
N LYS A 342 31.65 -16.75 -25.47
CA LYS A 342 32.55 -15.69 -25.88
C LYS A 342 32.85 -15.94 -27.38
N GLU A 343 32.51 -14.96 -28.23
CA GLU A 343 32.99 -14.93 -29.60
C GLU A 343 34.53 -14.90 -29.53
N GLY A 344 35.16 -16.00 -29.93
CA GLY A 344 36.62 -16.10 -30.09
C GLY A 344 37.30 -17.24 -29.34
N GLU A 345 36.76 -18.47 -29.38
CA GLU A 345 37.55 -19.72 -29.25
C GLU A 345 37.08 -20.74 -30.30
#